data_c247064b2e85fb440eb8abe3d111d0b3
#
_entry.id   c247064b2e85fb440eb8abe3d111d0b3
#
_cell.length_a   1.000
_cell.length_b   1.000
_cell.length_c   1.000
_cell.angle_alpha   90.00
_cell.angle_beta   90.00
_cell.angle_gamma   90.00
#
_symmetry.space_group_name_H-M   'P 1'
#
loop_
_entity.id
_entity.type
_entity.pdbx_description
1 polymer ?
#
loop_
_entity_poly.entity_id
_entity_poly.type
_entity_poly.pdbx_seq_one_letter_code
_entity_poly.pdbx_strand_id
1 'polypeptide(L)'
;MQRFSILSVITAQPSFEARENTLRHIEKIMNEKYGQGTVSLEIHEQYRNMIEKVAPCMQLVDYAKDAIRELGMEPNTDPIRGGTDGAQLSFRGLPCPNLGTGGYAFHGPL
;
A
#
# COMPACT_ATOMS: atom_id res chain seq x y z
N MET A 1 -13.03 0.29 26.00
CA MET A 1 -13.11 0.77 24.62
C MET A 1 -12.28 -0.17 23.74
N GLN A 2 -12.89 -0.94 22.86
CA GLN A 2 -12.15 -1.80 21.95
C GLN A 2 -11.68 -0.96 20.77
N ARG A 3 -10.37 -0.99 20.49
CA ARG A 3 -9.78 -0.39 19.29
C ARG A 3 -9.72 -1.42 18.19
N PHE A 4 -10.36 -1.15 17.06
CA PHE A 4 -10.21 -1.92 15.85
C PHE A 4 -9.29 -1.16 14.88
N SER A 5 -8.22 -1.82 14.43
CA SER A 5 -7.35 -1.26 13.38
C SER A 5 -7.68 -1.94 12.06
N ILE A 6 -8.10 -1.16 11.08
CA ILE A 6 -8.33 -1.64 9.71
C ILE A 6 -7.14 -1.18 8.88
N LEU A 7 -6.32 -2.13 8.45
CA LEU A 7 -5.25 -1.86 7.50
C LEU A 7 -5.79 -2.08 6.08
N SER A 8 -5.97 -1.01 5.33
CA SER A 8 -6.36 -1.09 3.93
C SER A 8 -5.18 -0.68 3.05
N VAL A 9 -4.62 -1.65 2.36
CA VAL A 9 -3.59 -1.41 1.35
C VAL A 9 -4.24 -1.32 -0.02
N ILE A 10 -4.11 -0.19 -0.68
CA ILE A 10 -4.84 0.13 -1.89
C ILE A 10 -3.87 0.56 -2.98
N THR A 11 -4.05 -0.04 -4.14
CA THR A 11 -3.19 0.15 -5.31
C THR A 11 -3.52 1.38 -6.15
N ALA A 12 -4.69 2.01 -5.96
CA ALA A 12 -5.10 3.18 -6.73
C ALA A 12 -5.78 4.25 -5.85
N GLN A 13 -5.42 5.50 -6.06
CA GLN A 13 -5.94 6.67 -5.33
C GLN A 13 -7.47 6.76 -5.29
N PRO A 14 -8.22 6.57 -6.40
CA PRO A 14 -9.68 6.66 -6.38
C PRO A 14 -10.35 5.62 -5.48
N SER A 15 -9.78 4.43 -5.35
CA SER A 15 -10.33 3.38 -4.47
C SER A 15 -10.02 3.64 -3.00
N PHE A 16 -8.97 4.39 -2.69
CA PHE A 16 -8.68 4.84 -1.33
C PHE A 16 -9.74 5.83 -0.84
N GLU A 17 -9.99 6.87 -1.61
CA GLU A 17 -10.99 7.91 -1.28
C GLU A 17 -12.40 7.30 -1.12
N ALA A 18 -12.78 6.36 -2.00
CA ALA A 18 -14.06 5.67 -1.88
C ALA A 18 -14.18 4.87 -0.58
N ARG A 19 -13.12 4.21 -0.14
CA ARG A 19 -13.10 3.46 1.13
C ARG A 19 -13.08 4.38 2.34
N GLU A 20 -12.33 5.47 2.28
CA GLU A 20 -12.34 6.49 3.33
C GLU A 20 -13.74 7.06 3.52
N ASN A 21 -14.42 7.45 2.45
CA ASN A 21 -15.79 7.94 2.47
C ASN A 21 -16.77 6.90 3.04
N THR A 22 -16.60 5.62 2.70
CA THR A 22 -17.39 4.54 3.27
C THR A 22 -17.21 4.42 4.79
N LEU A 23 -15.97 4.48 5.27
CA LEU A 23 -15.67 4.42 6.71
C LEU A 23 -16.26 5.63 7.45
N ARG A 24 -16.14 6.83 6.91
CA ARG A 24 -16.76 8.05 7.48
C ARG A 24 -18.28 7.96 7.52
N HIS A 25 -18.89 7.36 6.49
CA HIS A 25 -20.33 7.14 6.46
C HIS A 25 -20.77 6.14 7.54
N ILE A 26 -20.02 5.06 7.73
CA ILE A 26 -20.29 4.08 8.80
C ILE A 26 -20.16 4.74 10.17
N GLU A 27 -19.12 5.52 10.43
CA GLU A 27 -18.95 6.28 11.68
C GLU A 27 -20.18 7.14 11.96
N LYS A 28 -20.65 7.89 10.95
CA LYS A 28 -21.84 8.75 11.09
C LYS A 28 -23.09 7.95 11.46
N ILE A 29 -23.39 6.88 10.72
CA ILE A 29 -24.56 6.03 10.97
C ILE A 29 -24.51 5.41 12.38
N MET A 30 -23.34 4.93 12.79
CA MET A 30 -23.17 4.31 14.10
C MET A 30 -23.38 5.32 15.23
N ASN A 31 -22.86 6.54 15.08
CA ASN A 31 -23.04 7.60 16.06
C ASN A 31 -24.49 8.12 16.11
N GLU A 32 -25.19 8.18 14.99
CA GLU A 32 -26.61 8.51 14.95
C GLU A 32 -27.46 7.44 15.64
N LYS A 33 -27.13 6.16 15.46
CA LYS A 33 -27.91 5.05 16.01
C LYS A 33 -27.66 4.79 17.50
N TYR A 34 -26.42 4.91 17.95
CA TYR A 34 -26.00 4.49 19.29
C TYR A 34 -25.56 5.65 20.19
N GLY A 35 -25.58 6.87 19.71
CA GLY A 35 -25.17 8.09 20.40
C GLY A 35 -23.83 8.63 19.93
N GLN A 36 -23.68 9.95 20.02
CA GLN A 36 -22.46 10.65 19.63
C GLN A 36 -21.25 10.18 20.46
N GLY A 37 -20.13 9.94 19.78
CA GLY A 37 -18.90 9.50 20.42
C GLY A 37 -18.81 7.97 20.65
N THR A 38 -19.80 7.20 20.21
CA THR A 38 -19.74 5.73 20.25
C THR A 38 -18.64 5.18 19.35
N VAL A 39 -18.46 5.79 18.18
CA VAL A 39 -17.38 5.48 17.24
C VAL A 39 -16.59 6.74 16.97
N SER A 40 -15.26 6.64 17.00
CA SER A 40 -14.34 7.69 16.58
C SER A 40 -13.40 7.12 15.52
N LEU A 41 -13.44 7.71 14.33
CA LEU A 41 -12.63 7.30 13.20
C LEU A 41 -11.42 8.24 13.06
N GLU A 42 -10.23 7.68 13.20
CA GLU A 42 -8.98 8.33 12.85
C GLU A 42 -8.37 7.65 11.62
N ILE A 43 -8.09 8.44 10.60
CA ILE A 43 -7.48 7.95 9.36
C ILE A 43 -6.07 8.51 9.25
N HIS A 44 -5.09 7.62 9.29
CA HIS A 44 -3.68 7.96 9.12
C HIS A 44 -3.16 7.35 7.83
N GLU A 45 -2.67 8.19 6.94
CA GLU A 45 -1.99 7.74 5.75
C GLU A 45 -0.56 7.32 6.10
N GLN A 46 -0.24 6.04 5.92
CA GLN A 46 1.10 5.51 6.20
C GLN A 46 1.90 5.28 4.92
N TYR A 47 1.26 4.76 3.88
CA TYR A 47 1.91 4.41 2.63
C TYR A 47 1.03 4.73 1.43
N ARG A 48 1.64 5.28 0.40
CA ARG A 48 1.06 5.45 -0.94
C ARG A 48 1.68 4.48 -1.92
N ASN A 49 1.00 4.23 -3.03
CA ASN A 49 1.58 3.48 -4.13
C ASN A 49 2.72 4.29 -4.75
N MET A 50 3.92 3.70 -4.74
CA MET A 50 5.13 4.36 -5.26
C MET A 50 5.13 4.54 -6.78
N ILE A 51 4.20 3.92 -7.51
CA ILE A 51 4.16 4.00 -8.97
C ILE A 51 4.14 5.44 -9.48
N GLU A 52 3.50 6.35 -8.77
CA GLU A 52 3.49 7.78 -9.10
C GLU A 52 4.89 8.39 -9.17
N LYS A 53 5.80 7.90 -8.32
CA LYS A 53 7.17 8.37 -8.21
C LYS A 53 8.16 7.58 -9.05
N VAL A 54 7.84 6.32 -9.31
CA VAL A 54 8.68 5.42 -10.13
C VAL A 54 8.36 5.56 -11.62
N ALA A 55 7.12 5.88 -11.99
CA ALA A 55 6.71 6.01 -13.38
C ALA A 55 7.60 6.93 -14.24
N PRO A 56 8.08 8.10 -13.76
CA PRO A 56 9.01 8.93 -14.53
C PRO A 56 10.39 8.29 -14.73
N CYS A 57 10.71 7.24 -13.99
CA CYS A 57 12.00 6.54 -13.97
C CYS A 57 11.84 5.05 -14.25
N MET A 58 10.90 4.66 -15.13
CA MET A 58 10.60 3.24 -15.45
C MET A 58 11.82 2.46 -15.97
N GLN A 59 12.83 3.14 -16.51
CA GLN A 59 14.10 2.52 -16.90
C GLN A 59 14.76 1.73 -15.75
N LEU A 60 14.52 2.11 -14.48
CA LEU A 60 15.03 1.36 -13.32
C LEU A 60 14.38 -0.01 -13.22
N VAL A 61 13.08 -0.07 -13.48
CA VAL A 61 12.31 -1.32 -13.51
C VAL A 61 12.73 -2.17 -14.70
N ASP A 62 12.95 -1.54 -15.87
CA ASP A 62 13.37 -2.25 -17.08
C ASP A 62 14.76 -2.86 -16.90
N TYR A 63 15.72 -2.14 -16.33
CA TYR A 63 17.03 -2.69 -15.98
C TYR A 63 16.94 -3.89 -15.03
N ALA A 64 16.08 -3.81 -14.01
CA ALA A 64 15.87 -4.93 -13.11
C ALA A 64 15.26 -6.14 -13.83
N LYS A 65 14.30 -5.93 -14.71
CA LYS A 65 13.70 -7.00 -15.53
C LYS A 65 14.73 -7.65 -16.45
N ASP A 66 15.56 -6.86 -17.10
CA ASP A 66 16.60 -7.38 -18.00
C ASP A 66 17.62 -8.20 -17.24
N ALA A 67 18.08 -7.72 -16.07
CA ALA A 67 18.97 -8.50 -15.22
C ALA A 67 18.36 -9.84 -14.77
N ILE A 68 17.06 -9.86 -14.45
CA ILE A 68 16.34 -11.10 -14.10
C ILE A 68 16.28 -12.06 -15.27
N ARG A 69 16.03 -11.56 -16.50
CA ARG A 69 16.01 -12.37 -17.72
C ARG A 69 17.39 -12.96 -18.05
N GLU A 70 18.47 -12.18 -17.86
CA GLU A 70 19.84 -12.67 -18.03
C GLU A 70 20.16 -13.85 -17.13
N LEU A 71 19.52 -13.95 -15.97
CA LEU A 71 19.62 -15.10 -15.07
C LEU A 71 18.72 -16.29 -15.48
N GLY A 72 18.02 -16.18 -16.61
CA GLY A 72 17.12 -17.23 -17.09
C GLY A 72 15.78 -17.30 -16.38
N MET A 73 15.40 -16.25 -15.64
CA MET A 73 14.14 -16.16 -14.92
C MET A 73 13.18 -15.21 -15.63
N GLU A 74 11.87 -15.43 -15.47
CA GLU A 74 10.84 -14.52 -15.96
C GLU A 74 10.51 -13.48 -14.89
N PRO A 75 10.67 -12.17 -15.19
CA PRO A 75 10.36 -11.12 -14.22
C PRO A 75 8.85 -10.98 -14.02
N ASN A 76 8.42 -10.96 -12.77
CA ASN A 76 7.05 -10.64 -12.37
C ASN A 76 6.99 -9.26 -11.70
N THR A 77 5.98 -8.45 -12.02
CA THR A 77 5.79 -7.11 -11.50
C THR A 77 4.43 -6.96 -10.83
N ASP A 78 4.16 -7.78 -9.83
CA ASP A 78 2.93 -7.71 -9.07
C ASP A 78 2.99 -6.60 -8.01
N PRO A 79 1.85 -5.97 -7.70
CA PRO A 79 1.75 -5.02 -6.60
C PRO A 79 2.08 -5.70 -5.26
N ILE A 80 2.95 -5.08 -4.48
CA ILE A 80 3.26 -5.54 -3.13
C ILE A 80 2.13 -5.17 -2.18
N ARG A 81 1.75 -6.09 -1.30
CA ARG A 81 0.86 -5.82 -0.19
C ARG A 81 1.64 -5.16 0.95
N GLY A 82 1.17 -4.03 1.44
CA GLY A 82 1.79 -3.30 2.55
C GLY A 82 2.69 -2.16 2.08
N GLY A 83 3.28 -1.48 3.05
CA GLY A 83 4.25 -0.43 2.81
C GLY A 83 5.68 -0.95 2.80
N THR A 84 6.55 -0.24 2.12
CA THR A 84 7.97 -0.56 2.03
C THR A 84 8.81 0.70 2.23
N ASP A 85 10.05 0.53 2.65
CA ASP A 85 11.02 1.63 2.74
C ASP A 85 11.24 2.27 1.37
N GLY A 86 11.23 1.46 0.30
CA GLY A 86 11.33 1.94 -1.08
C GLY A 86 10.19 2.89 -1.46
N ALA A 87 8.97 2.63 -0.98
CA ALA A 87 7.85 3.55 -1.18
C ALA A 87 8.10 4.88 -0.47
N GLN A 88 8.54 4.87 0.78
CA GLN A 88 8.86 6.09 1.53
C GLN A 88 10.00 6.89 0.89
N LEU A 89 11.05 6.21 0.48
CA LEU A 89 12.19 6.84 -0.22
C LEU A 89 11.76 7.47 -1.54
N SER A 90 10.90 6.80 -2.30
CA SER A 90 10.38 7.30 -3.57
C SER A 90 9.62 8.61 -3.38
N PHE A 91 8.80 8.73 -2.32
CA PHE A 91 8.09 9.97 -1.99
C PHE A 91 9.01 11.08 -1.45
N ARG A 92 10.21 10.73 -0.99
CA ARG A 92 11.25 11.70 -0.57
C ARG A 92 12.17 12.13 -1.72
N GLY A 93 11.90 11.69 -2.95
CA GLY A 93 12.62 12.09 -4.15
C GLY A 93 13.68 11.10 -4.65
N LEU A 94 13.74 9.90 -4.05
CA LEU A 94 14.60 8.82 -4.52
C LEU A 94 13.72 7.68 -5.07
N PRO A 95 13.45 7.60 -6.37
CA PRO A 95 12.70 6.49 -6.96
C PRO A 95 13.38 5.16 -6.63
N CYS A 96 12.70 4.30 -5.90
CA CYS A 96 13.28 3.11 -5.32
C CYS A 96 12.33 1.91 -5.51
N PRO A 97 12.32 1.26 -6.70
CA PRO A 97 11.54 0.07 -6.92
C PRO A 97 12.04 -1.09 -6.04
N ASN A 98 11.11 -1.92 -5.57
CA ASN A 98 11.47 -3.07 -4.75
C ASN A 98 11.80 -4.29 -5.60
N LEU A 99 12.83 -5.02 -5.20
CA LEU A 99 13.19 -6.32 -5.76
C LEU A 99 12.81 -7.43 -4.77
N GLY A 100 12.15 -8.47 -5.28
CA GLY A 100 11.87 -9.68 -4.51
C GLY A 100 13.16 -10.49 -4.28
N THR A 101 13.34 -10.97 -3.05
CA THR A 101 14.49 -11.81 -2.66
C THR A 101 14.17 -13.31 -2.66
N GLY A 102 12.99 -13.70 -3.16
CA GLY A 102 12.53 -15.09 -3.18
C GLY A 102 11.91 -15.59 -1.87
N GLY A 103 11.87 -14.76 -0.84
CA GLY A 103 11.19 -15.09 0.42
C GLY A 103 9.67 -14.97 0.29
N TYR A 104 8.94 -15.76 1.09
CA TYR A 104 7.48 -15.71 1.16
C TYR A 104 7.00 -16.03 2.58
N ALA A 105 5.72 -15.77 2.85
CA ALA A 105 5.05 -16.06 4.12
C ALA A 105 5.72 -15.43 5.36
N PHE A 106 6.29 -14.24 5.24
CA PHE A 106 7.00 -13.55 6.33
C PHE A 106 6.15 -13.31 7.59
N HIS A 107 4.83 -13.32 7.47
CA HIS A 107 3.87 -13.12 8.56
C HIS A 107 2.99 -14.36 8.80
N GLY A 108 3.31 -15.48 8.18
CA GLY A 108 2.59 -16.74 8.33
C GLY A 108 3.31 -17.74 9.21
N PRO A 109 2.61 -18.78 9.69
CA PRO A 109 3.29 -19.93 10.28
C PRO A 109 4.15 -20.63 9.22
N LEU A 110 5.33 -21.08 9.62
CA LEU A 110 6.23 -21.88 8.80
C LEU A 110 5.62 -23.23 8.49
#